data_5c43f76268681d6c03f08f8c265b6362
#
_entry.id   5c43f76268681d6c03f08f8c265b6362
#
_cell.length_a   1.000
_cell.length_b   1.000
_cell.length_c   1.000
_cell.angle_alpha   90.00
_cell.angle_beta   90.00
_cell.angle_gamma   90.00
#
_symmetry.space_group_name_H-M   'P 1'
#
loop_
_entity.id
_entity.type
_entity.pdbx_description
1 polymer ?
#
loop_
_entity_poly.entity_id
_entity_poly.type
_entity_poly.pdbx_seq_one_letter_code
_entity_poly.pdbx_strand_id
1 'polypeptide(L)'
;MNATKPDRFVRADYYLQMLPEPQTEREAIAGILSIARNVSVPFGAPNNEPGTPYNTEYRTAIDLTNSRYFFELTATPNVIWINMAKLNLKGGAPVLTLDPDDINLSADVSAKFQPAKKLPF
;
A
#
# COMPACT_ATOMS: atom_id res chain seq x y z
N MET A 1 -10.39 -19.99 -9.92
CA MET A 1 -9.52 -18.83 -10.28
C MET A 1 -8.16 -19.06 -9.66
N ASN A 2 -7.13 -18.96 -10.45
CA ASN A 2 -5.77 -19.20 -10.01
C ASN A 2 -5.19 -17.98 -9.31
N ALA A 3 -4.70 -18.13 -8.08
CA ALA A 3 -4.12 -17.06 -7.27
C ALA A 3 -2.59 -17.21 -7.11
N THR A 4 -1.94 -17.99 -7.97
CA THR A 4 -0.48 -18.17 -7.92
C THR A 4 0.25 -16.85 -8.20
N LYS A 5 1.48 -16.76 -7.71
CA LYS A 5 2.31 -15.56 -7.94
C LYS A 5 2.47 -15.21 -9.43
N PRO A 6 2.80 -16.18 -10.33
CA PRO A 6 2.86 -15.92 -11.76
C PRO A 6 1.54 -15.41 -12.35
N ASP A 7 0.41 -16.00 -11.98
CA ASP A 7 -0.91 -15.57 -12.48
C ASP A 7 -1.25 -14.16 -12.08
N ARG A 8 -0.93 -13.78 -10.86
CA ARG A 8 -1.13 -12.42 -10.35
C ARG A 8 -0.28 -11.41 -11.11
N PHE A 9 0.97 -11.74 -11.38
CA PHE A 9 1.88 -10.91 -12.15
C PHE A 9 1.36 -10.68 -13.58
N VAL A 10 0.97 -11.74 -14.27
CA VAL A 10 0.44 -11.67 -15.64
C VAL A 10 -0.84 -10.83 -15.71
N ARG A 11 -1.74 -10.99 -14.74
CA ARG A 11 -2.95 -10.18 -14.67
C ARG A 11 -2.65 -8.70 -14.42
N ALA A 12 -1.70 -8.42 -13.53
CA ALA A 12 -1.31 -7.03 -13.26
C ALA A 12 -0.74 -6.37 -14.52
N ASP A 13 0.14 -7.06 -15.24
CA ASP A 13 0.70 -6.58 -16.50
C ASP A 13 -0.38 -6.33 -17.56
N TYR A 14 -1.31 -7.27 -17.72
CA TYR A 14 -2.42 -7.14 -18.66
C TYR A 14 -3.27 -5.89 -18.37
N TYR A 15 -3.68 -5.70 -17.13
CA TYR A 15 -4.50 -4.54 -16.75
C TYR A 15 -3.73 -3.23 -16.79
N LEU A 16 -2.43 -3.26 -16.51
CA LEU A 16 -1.58 -2.08 -16.63
C LEU A 16 -1.51 -1.56 -18.07
N GLN A 17 -1.43 -2.48 -19.04
CA GLN A 17 -1.44 -2.12 -20.46
C GLN A 17 -2.80 -1.56 -20.93
N MET A 18 -3.89 -1.92 -20.26
CA MET A 18 -5.25 -1.43 -20.56
C MET A 18 -5.59 -0.15 -19.80
N LEU A 19 -4.76 0.29 -18.88
CA LEU A 19 -5.04 1.45 -18.06
C LEU A 19 -5.04 2.72 -18.93
N PRO A 20 -6.11 3.55 -18.88
CA PRO A 20 -6.12 4.82 -19.58
C PRO A 20 -5.00 5.74 -19.08
N GLU A 21 -4.48 6.57 -19.95
CA GLU A 21 -3.49 7.58 -19.58
C GLU A 21 -4.10 8.55 -18.55
N PRO A 22 -3.57 8.60 -17.30
CA PRO A 22 -4.13 9.45 -16.27
C PRO A 22 -3.87 10.92 -16.56
N GLN A 23 -4.86 11.76 -16.33
CA GLN A 23 -4.75 13.22 -16.48
C GLN A 23 -4.41 13.92 -15.15
N THR A 24 -4.59 13.23 -14.04
CA THR A 24 -4.35 13.76 -12.70
C THR A 24 -3.66 12.71 -11.83
N GLU A 25 -2.98 13.15 -10.76
CA GLU A 25 -2.44 12.25 -9.74
C GLU A 25 -3.53 11.33 -9.16
N ARG A 26 -4.70 11.90 -8.89
CA ARG A 26 -5.83 11.14 -8.36
C ARG A 26 -6.21 9.97 -9.27
N GLU A 27 -6.30 10.21 -10.56
CA GLU A 27 -6.60 9.15 -11.54
C GLU A 27 -5.48 8.11 -11.62
N ALA A 28 -4.22 8.55 -11.60
CA ALA A 28 -3.07 7.65 -11.62
C ALA A 28 -3.08 6.70 -10.40
N ILE A 29 -3.23 7.24 -9.21
CA ILE A 29 -3.25 6.45 -7.98
C ILE A 29 -4.49 5.54 -7.91
N ALA A 30 -5.66 6.04 -8.27
CA ALA A 30 -6.88 5.23 -8.32
C ALA A 30 -6.72 4.06 -9.31
N GLY A 31 -6.14 4.30 -10.48
CA GLY A 31 -5.86 3.28 -11.48
C GLY A 31 -4.91 2.20 -10.96
N ILE A 32 -3.78 2.57 -10.41
CA ILE A 32 -2.79 1.63 -9.86
C ILE A 32 -3.37 0.82 -8.69
N LEU A 33 -4.05 1.47 -7.75
CA LEU A 33 -4.69 0.77 -6.63
C LEU A 33 -5.81 -0.18 -7.10
N SER A 34 -6.54 0.17 -8.16
CA SER A 34 -7.56 -0.74 -8.72
C SER A 34 -6.94 -2.04 -9.24
N ILE A 35 -5.78 -1.96 -9.89
CA ILE A 35 -5.04 -3.14 -10.35
C ILE A 35 -4.50 -3.92 -9.15
N ALA A 36 -3.89 -3.26 -8.18
CA ALA A 36 -3.38 -3.92 -6.97
C ALA A 36 -4.47 -4.68 -6.21
N ARG A 37 -5.67 -4.11 -6.11
CA ARG A 37 -6.85 -4.76 -5.51
C ARG A 37 -7.32 -5.96 -6.33
N ASN A 38 -7.33 -5.86 -7.66
CA ASN A 38 -7.73 -6.95 -8.54
C ASN A 38 -6.82 -8.17 -8.39
N VAL A 39 -5.53 -7.97 -8.19
CA VAL A 39 -4.55 -9.05 -8.03
C VAL A 39 -4.31 -9.44 -6.57
N SER A 40 -5.03 -8.86 -5.64
CA SER A 40 -4.99 -9.21 -4.21
C SER A 40 -5.65 -10.56 -3.96
N VAL A 41 -5.14 -11.27 -2.96
CA VAL A 41 -5.71 -12.53 -2.50
C VAL A 41 -6.69 -12.21 -1.35
N PRO A 42 -7.97 -12.56 -1.46
CA PRO A 42 -8.96 -12.26 -0.44
C PRO A 42 -8.78 -13.12 0.81
N PHE A 43 -9.42 -12.70 1.90
CA PHE A 43 -9.54 -13.51 3.11
C PHE A 43 -10.21 -14.86 2.80
N GLY A 44 -9.73 -15.91 3.44
CA GLY A 44 -10.28 -17.26 3.27
C GLY A 44 -9.85 -17.97 1.99
N ALA A 45 -8.94 -17.40 1.20
CA ALA A 45 -8.37 -18.08 0.06
C ALA A 45 -7.65 -19.36 0.50
N PRO A 46 -7.82 -20.51 -0.23
CA PRO A 46 -7.15 -21.74 0.13
C PRO A 46 -5.63 -21.61 0.02
N ASN A 47 -4.92 -22.19 0.98
CA ASN A 47 -3.47 -22.28 1.02
C ASN A 47 -3.05 -23.74 1.07
N ASN A 48 -1.92 -24.04 0.48
CA ASN A 48 -1.32 -25.40 0.54
C ASN A 48 -0.75 -25.74 1.93
N GLU A 49 -0.57 -24.73 2.79
CA GLU A 49 -0.11 -24.90 4.17
C GLU A 49 -1.25 -24.61 5.15
N PRO A 50 -1.90 -25.63 5.70
CA PRO A 50 -3.00 -25.45 6.64
C PRO A 50 -2.60 -24.58 7.84
N GLY A 51 -3.46 -23.63 8.19
CA GLY A 51 -3.26 -22.75 9.35
C GLY A 51 -2.40 -21.52 9.12
N THR A 52 -1.85 -21.34 7.89
CA THR A 52 -1.13 -20.11 7.55
C THR A 52 -2.02 -19.14 6.77
N PRO A 53 -2.00 -17.85 7.12
CA PRO A 53 -2.69 -16.83 6.33
C PRO A 53 -2.11 -16.76 4.91
N TYR A 54 -2.97 -16.64 3.91
CA TYR A 54 -2.57 -16.49 2.51
C TYR A 54 -3.19 -15.29 1.82
N ASN A 55 -3.86 -14.44 2.55
CA ASN A 55 -4.42 -13.20 2.01
C ASN A 55 -3.36 -12.11 1.82
N THR A 56 -3.66 -11.18 0.95
CA THR A 56 -2.88 -9.95 0.83
C THR A 56 -3.09 -9.12 2.10
N GLU A 57 -2.01 -8.78 2.78
CA GLU A 57 -2.06 -8.03 4.04
C GLU A 57 -2.10 -6.52 3.81
N TYR A 58 -1.36 -6.04 2.81
CA TYR A 58 -1.33 -4.62 2.46
C TYR A 58 -1.06 -4.39 0.97
N ARG A 59 -1.36 -3.20 0.51
CA ARG A 59 -1.06 -2.70 -0.84
C ARG A 59 -0.37 -1.35 -0.73
N THR A 60 0.53 -1.08 -1.66
CA THR A 60 1.23 0.20 -1.74
C THR A 60 1.19 0.75 -3.16
N ALA A 61 1.23 2.07 -3.26
CA ALA A 61 1.48 2.78 -4.50
C ALA A 61 2.42 3.96 -4.22
N ILE A 62 3.29 4.26 -5.17
CA ILE A 62 4.28 5.32 -5.03
C ILE A 62 4.13 6.30 -6.19
N ASP A 63 3.89 7.56 -5.86
CA ASP A 63 3.98 8.66 -6.81
C ASP A 63 5.38 9.28 -6.74
N LEU A 64 6.20 8.94 -7.72
CA LEU A 64 7.58 9.42 -7.79
C LEU A 64 7.66 10.92 -8.14
N THR A 65 6.69 11.41 -8.90
CA THR A 65 6.64 12.82 -9.32
C THR A 65 6.40 13.76 -8.14
N ASN A 66 5.45 13.41 -7.28
CA ASN A 66 5.06 14.24 -6.13
C ASN A 66 5.65 13.73 -4.80
N SER A 67 6.49 12.71 -4.82
CA SER A 67 7.11 12.11 -3.64
C SER A 67 6.09 11.69 -2.59
N ARG A 68 5.04 10.99 -3.00
CA ARG A 68 3.99 10.49 -2.11
C ARG A 68 3.99 8.97 -2.07
N TYR A 69 3.84 8.45 -0.86
CA TYR A 69 3.73 7.01 -0.59
C TYR A 69 2.33 6.71 -0.07
N PHE A 70 1.59 5.89 -0.82
CA PHE A 70 0.24 5.45 -0.48
C PHE A 70 0.30 4.05 0.12
N PHE A 71 -0.46 3.83 1.17
CA PHE A 71 -0.54 2.56 1.87
C PHE A 71 -1.99 2.23 2.20
N GLU A 72 -2.34 0.97 2.01
CA GLU A 72 -3.66 0.43 2.26
C GLU A 72 -3.52 -0.91 2.96
N LEU A 73 -3.88 -0.97 4.24
CA LEU A 73 -3.93 -2.21 5.00
C LEU A 73 -5.23 -2.94 4.66
N THR A 74 -5.14 -4.24 4.33
CA THR A 74 -6.33 -5.00 3.89
C THR A 74 -7.40 -5.10 4.98
N ALA A 75 -7.00 -5.11 6.25
CA ALA A 75 -7.91 -5.17 7.40
C ALA A 75 -8.62 -3.84 7.70
N THR A 76 -8.23 -2.73 7.07
CA THR A 76 -8.88 -1.43 7.23
C THR A 76 -9.43 -0.92 5.90
N PRO A 77 -10.57 -0.22 5.89
CA PRO A 77 -11.13 0.32 4.65
C PRO A 77 -10.45 1.61 4.17
N ASN A 78 -9.55 2.17 4.96
CA ASN A 78 -8.98 3.49 4.71
C ASN A 78 -7.67 3.39 3.92
N VAL A 79 -7.49 4.32 3.00
CA VAL A 79 -6.19 4.57 2.37
C VAL A 79 -5.53 5.74 3.07
N ILE A 80 -4.27 5.57 3.44
CA ILE A 80 -3.43 6.62 4.00
C ILE A 80 -2.29 6.94 3.04
N TRP A 81 -1.76 8.15 3.10
CA TRP A 81 -0.56 8.50 2.36
C TRP A 81 0.34 9.47 3.11
N ILE A 82 1.58 9.47 2.71
CA ILE A 82 2.65 10.27 3.27
C ILE A 82 3.21 11.15 2.16
N ASN A 83 3.27 12.44 2.40
CA ASN A 83 4.07 13.34 1.58
C ASN A 83 5.49 13.35 2.14
N MET A 84 6.40 12.69 1.43
CA MET A 84 7.80 12.54 1.86
C MET A 84 8.50 13.88 2.04
N ALA A 85 8.10 14.92 1.31
CA ALA A 85 8.66 16.27 1.46
C ALA A 85 8.33 16.92 2.81
N LYS A 86 7.33 16.44 3.52
CA LYS A 86 6.97 16.93 4.86
C LYS A 86 7.74 16.26 5.99
N LEU A 87 8.54 15.23 5.68
CA LEU A 87 9.32 14.49 6.66
C LEU A 87 10.76 15.00 6.72
N ASN A 88 11.32 15.00 7.91
CA ASN A 88 12.76 15.23 8.08
C ASN A 88 13.52 13.90 7.89
N LEU A 89 14.06 13.69 6.71
CA LEU A 89 14.80 12.48 6.33
C LEU A 89 16.31 12.67 6.34
N LYS A 90 16.82 13.74 6.96
CA LYS A 90 18.25 14.00 7.07
C LYS A 90 18.91 12.99 7.99
N GLY A 91 20.21 12.75 7.76
CA GLY A 91 21.02 11.93 8.67
C GLY A 91 20.97 12.47 10.10
N GLY A 92 20.77 11.59 11.09
CA GLY A 92 20.62 11.95 12.50
C GLY A 92 19.21 12.39 12.93
N ALA A 93 18.27 12.50 12.00
CA ALA A 93 16.87 12.76 12.35
C ALA A 93 16.28 11.59 13.16
N PRO A 94 15.32 11.83 14.07
CA PRO A 94 14.65 10.77 14.79
C PRO A 94 13.93 9.80 13.85
N VAL A 95 13.97 8.49 14.19
CA VAL A 95 13.14 7.50 13.51
C VAL A 95 11.69 7.70 13.94
N LEU A 96 10.81 7.77 12.95
CA LEU A 96 9.38 7.98 13.16
C LEU A 96 8.61 6.70 12.85
N THR A 97 7.49 6.50 13.53
CA THR A 97 6.60 5.36 13.34
C THR A 97 5.15 5.79 13.27
N LEU A 98 4.35 4.98 12.59
CA LEU A 98 2.90 5.10 12.51
C LEU A 98 2.31 3.70 12.62
N ASP A 99 1.26 3.55 13.41
CA ASP A 99 0.52 2.30 13.51
C ASP A 99 -0.57 2.26 12.42
N PRO A 100 -0.45 1.43 11.39
CA PRO A 100 -1.44 1.35 10.33
C PRO A 100 -2.75 0.68 10.75
N ASP A 101 -2.78 0.00 11.90
CA ASP A 101 -4.00 -0.59 12.49
C ASP A 101 -4.92 0.45 13.14
N ASP A 102 -4.46 1.69 13.32
CA ASP A 102 -5.33 2.76 13.79
C ASP A 102 -6.40 3.10 12.75
N ILE A 103 -7.61 2.65 12.99
CA ILE A 103 -8.77 2.84 12.10
C ILE A 103 -9.21 4.30 11.93
N ASN A 104 -8.69 5.22 12.74
CA ASN A 104 -8.95 6.65 12.61
C ASN A 104 -8.03 7.34 11.60
N LEU A 105 -6.97 6.65 11.14
CA LEU A 105 -6.07 7.19 10.14
C LEU A 105 -6.72 7.12 8.75
N SER A 106 -6.72 8.24 8.05
CA SER A 106 -7.12 8.31 6.64
C SER A 106 -6.50 9.54 5.99
N ALA A 107 -6.40 9.53 4.66
CA ALA A 107 -5.84 10.63 3.88
C ALA A 107 -4.36 10.93 4.21
N ASP A 108 -3.95 12.18 4.17
CA ASP A 108 -2.57 12.59 4.46
C ASP A 108 -2.26 12.43 5.96
N VAL A 109 -1.41 11.48 6.29
CA VAL A 109 -0.96 11.17 7.65
C VAL A 109 0.45 11.65 7.95
N SER A 110 1.03 12.50 7.11
CA SER A 110 2.43 12.95 7.25
C SER A 110 2.71 13.61 8.60
N ALA A 111 1.73 14.29 9.20
CA ALA A 111 1.84 14.94 10.50
C ALA A 111 1.51 14.04 11.70
N LYS A 112 1.15 12.77 11.45
CA LYS A 112 0.66 11.84 12.49
C LYS A 112 1.73 10.87 13.00
N PHE A 113 2.91 10.91 12.43
CA PHE A 113 4.04 10.09 12.88
C PHE A 113 4.48 10.47 14.28
N GLN A 114 4.91 9.47 15.02
CA GLN A 114 5.45 9.62 16.37
C GLN A 114 6.89 9.10 16.41
N PRO A 115 7.76 9.65 17.29
CA PRO A 115 9.08 9.10 17.48
C PRO A 115 9.01 7.62 17.88
N ALA A 116 9.81 6.77 17.22
CA ALA A 116 9.92 5.38 17.58
C ALA A 116 10.64 5.24 18.92
N LYS A 117 10.04 4.53 19.88
CA LYS A 117 10.65 4.31 21.21
C LYS A 117 11.83 3.35 21.14
N LYS A 118 11.75 2.33 20.30
CA LYS A 118 12.80 1.34 20.04
C LYS A 118 12.42 0.55 18.79
N LEU A 119 13.38 0.32 17.90
CA LEU A 119 13.19 -0.63 16.82
C LEU A 119 13.24 -2.06 17.40
N PRO A 120 12.43 -3.00 16.87
CA PRO A 120 12.32 -4.35 17.42
C PRO A 120 13.52 -5.26 17.14
N PHE A 121 14.61 -4.71 16.62
CA PHE A 121 15.85 -5.44 16.31
C PHE A 121 17.10 -4.67 16.70
#